data_efc805bbd9259473aebfa64da16727db
#
_entry.id   efc805bbd9259473aebfa64da16727db
#
_cell.length_a   1.000
_cell.length_b   1.000
_cell.length_c   1.000
_cell.angle_alpha   90.00
_cell.angle_beta   90.00
_cell.angle_gamma   90.00
#
_symmetry.space_group_name_H-M   'P 1'
#
loop_
_entity.id
_entity.type
_entity.pdbx_description
1 polymer ?
#
loop_
_entity_poly.entity_id
_entity_poly.type
_entity_poly.pdbx_seq_one_letter_code
_entity_poly.pdbx_strand_id
1 'polypeptide(L)'
;SVSRTASGVSRMTIMFCSFGKQPLIMRLYGRARVVHPRDDSWASLLELFPADIGARQIFRLSLELVQTSCGYAVPRYELKGERPTLASWAEKKGPEGIEQYWREKNTVSLDGKPTGLFEAID
;
A
#
# COMPACT_ATOMS: atom_id res chain seq x y z
N SER A 1 -5.66 6.25 5.75
CA SER A 1 -4.70 6.34 6.87
C SER A 1 -4.76 5.07 7.71
N VAL A 2 -3.61 4.50 8.06
CA VAL A 2 -3.51 3.33 8.94
C VAL A 2 -3.28 3.83 10.35
N SER A 3 -4.25 3.62 11.24
CA SER A 3 -4.13 3.92 12.67
C SER A 3 -3.49 2.72 13.37
N ARG A 4 -2.36 2.88 14.03
CA ARG A 4 -1.66 1.82 14.77
C ARG A 4 -2.25 1.67 16.16
N THR A 5 -2.60 0.44 16.52
CA THR A 5 -2.87 0.04 17.90
C THR A 5 -1.64 -0.66 18.49
N ALA A 6 -1.51 -0.69 19.80
CA ALA A 6 -0.38 -1.28 20.53
C ALA A 6 -0.09 -2.77 20.19
N SER A 7 -0.99 -3.44 19.48
CA SER A 7 -0.83 -4.84 19.03
C SER A 7 -0.24 -4.99 17.61
N GLY A 8 0.21 -3.91 16.96
CA GLY A 8 0.73 -3.93 15.59
C GLY A 8 -0.31 -4.22 14.49
N VAL A 9 -1.57 -4.39 14.85
CA VAL A 9 -2.69 -4.58 13.93
C VAL A 9 -3.53 -3.31 13.88
N SER A 10 -3.69 -2.74 12.71
CA SER A 10 -4.41 -1.49 12.50
C SER A 10 -5.67 -1.69 11.67
N ARG A 11 -6.72 -0.94 11.95
CA ARG A 11 -7.90 -0.92 11.09
C ARG A 11 -7.56 -0.25 9.76
N MET A 12 -8.02 -0.85 8.69
CA MET A 12 -7.83 -0.34 7.33
C MET A 12 -9.10 -0.54 6.53
N THR A 13 -9.40 0.43 5.70
CA THR A 13 -10.45 0.36 4.69
C THR A 13 -9.84 0.56 3.31
N ILE A 14 -10.14 -0.34 2.39
CA ILE A 14 -9.83 -0.18 0.97
C ILE A 14 -11.13 0.14 0.26
N MET A 15 -11.15 1.21 -0.52
CA MET A 15 -12.30 1.63 -1.30
C MET A 15 -11.99 1.56 -2.79
N PHE A 16 -12.89 0.91 -3.52
CA PHE A 16 -12.87 0.86 -4.98
C PHE A 16 -14.09 1.62 -5.51
N CYS A 17 -13.84 2.54 -6.45
CA CYS A 17 -14.89 3.26 -7.16
C CYS A 17 -14.88 2.86 -8.62
N SER A 18 -16.04 2.51 -9.15
CA SER A 18 -16.21 2.32 -10.59
C SER A 18 -16.28 3.67 -11.30
N PHE A 19 -15.33 3.95 -12.18
CA PHE A 19 -15.34 5.12 -13.04
C PHE A 19 -15.95 4.85 -14.42
N GLY A 20 -16.37 3.61 -14.68
CA GLY A 20 -16.96 3.17 -15.94
C GLY A 20 -18.48 3.36 -16.04
N LYS A 21 -19.10 2.59 -16.91
CA LYS A 21 -20.55 2.71 -17.18
C LYS A 21 -21.43 2.31 -16.01
N GLN A 22 -21.02 1.29 -15.24
CA GLN A 22 -21.80 0.78 -14.11
C GLN A 22 -21.32 1.44 -12.82
N PRO A 23 -22.16 2.26 -12.17
CA PRO A 23 -21.77 2.92 -10.93
C PRO A 23 -21.73 1.92 -9.78
N LEU A 24 -20.63 1.87 -9.08
CA LEU A 24 -20.45 1.03 -7.91
C LEU A 24 -19.36 1.60 -7.01
N ILE A 25 -19.56 1.56 -5.71
CA ILE A 25 -18.51 1.70 -4.72
C ILE A 25 -18.43 0.41 -3.91
N MET A 26 -17.24 -0.14 -3.75
CA MET A 26 -16.98 -1.28 -2.87
C MET A 26 -15.98 -0.88 -1.80
N ARG A 27 -16.28 -1.21 -0.56
CA ARG A 27 -15.41 -1.00 0.60
C ARG A 27 -15.08 -2.32 1.25
N LEU A 28 -13.79 -2.53 1.50
CA LEU A 28 -13.26 -3.67 2.22
C LEU A 28 -12.77 -3.17 3.57
N TYR A 29 -13.42 -3.59 4.64
CA TYR A 29 -13.07 -3.24 6.01
C TYR A 29 -12.36 -4.41 6.67
N GLY A 30 -11.33 -4.12 7.44
CA GLY A 30 -10.65 -5.17 8.16
C GLY A 30 -9.46 -4.67 8.97
N ARG A 31 -8.63 -5.62 9.35
CA ARG A 31 -7.41 -5.38 10.12
C ARG A 31 -6.20 -5.59 9.23
N ALA A 32 -5.37 -4.57 9.13
CA ALA A 32 -4.16 -4.59 8.31
C ALA A 32 -2.92 -4.87 9.15
N ARG A 33 -2.05 -5.67 8.59
CA ARG A 33 -0.69 -5.90 9.09
C ARG A 33 0.29 -5.52 8.00
N VAL A 34 1.35 -4.82 8.37
CA VAL A 34 2.44 -4.51 7.46
C VAL A 34 3.42 -5.68 7.44
N VAL A 35 3.80 -6.10 6.25
CA VAL A 35 4.84 -7.10 6.00
C VAL A 35 6.03 -6.40 5.36
N HIS A 36 7.21 -6.60 5.92
CA HIS A 36 8.46 -6.01 5.47
C HIS A 36 9.36 -7.07 4.81
N PRO A 37 10.39 -6.68 4.04
CA PRO A 37 11.33 -7.61 3.41
C PRO A 37 12.02 -8.59 4.38
N ARG A 38 12.14 -8.22 5.66
CA ARG A 38 12.72 -9.08 6.71
C ARG A 38 11.78 -10.16 7.24
N ASP A 39 10.48 -10.08 6.92
CA ASP A 39 9.49 -11.00 7.46
C ASP A 39 9.43 -12.30 6.63
N ASP A 40 9.24 -13.45 7.29
CA ASP A 40 9.24 -14.76 6.65
C ASP A 40 8.21 -14.89 5.51
N SER A 41 7.07 -14.20 5.63
CA SER A 41 6.02 -14.22 4.61
C SER A 41 6.27 -13.30 3.42
N TRP A 42 7.33 -12.50 3.43
CA TRP A 42 7.61 -11.51 2.38
C TRP A 42 7.71 -12.14 1.00
N ALA A 43 8.58 -13.13 0.84
CA ALA A 43 8.86 -13.73 -0.46
C ALA A 43 7.60 -14.31 -1.12
N SER A 44 6.81 -15.08 -0.36
CA SER A 44 5.59 -15.71 -0.87
C SER A 44 4.49 -14.68 -1.21
N LEU A 45 4.41 -13.59 -0.47
CA LEU A 45 3.44 -12.53 -0.76
C LEU A 45 3.89 -11.68 -1.95
N LEU A 46 5.18 -11.43 -2.09
CA LEU A 46 5.73 -10.63 -3.20
C LEU A 46 5.46 -11.28 -4.56
N GLU A 47 5.45 -12.61 -4.63
CA GLU A 47 5.13 -13.36 -5.86
C GLU A 47 3.72 -13.08 -6.41
N LEU A 48 2.82 -12.57 -5.58
CA LEU A 48 1.46 -12.20 -6.00
C LEU A 48 1.40 -10.88 -6.81
N PHE A 49 2.52 -10.16 -6.88
CA PHE A 49 2.60 -8.85 -7.54
C PHE A 49 3.57 -8.88 -8.72
N PRO A 50 3.40 -7.99 -9.71
CA PRO A 50 4.43 -7.76 -10.72
C PRO A 50 5.75 -7.35 -10.07
N ALA A 51 6.87 -7.70 -10.69
CA ALA A 51 8.19 -7.31 -10.21
C ALA A 51 8.32 -5.78 -10.15
N ASP A 52 8.70 -5.27 -8.99
CA ASP A 52 8.88 -3.84 -8.75
C ASP A 52 10.05 -3.63 -7.78
N ILE A 53 11.11 -2.98 -8.25
CA ILE A 53 12.30 -2.66 -7.43
C ILE A 53 11.99 -1.64 -6.34
N GLY A 54 10.88 -0.91 -6.45
CA GLY A 54 10.38 0.03 -5.46
C GLY A 54 9.47 -0.60 -4.40
N ALA A 55 9.28 -1.92 -4.41
CA ALA A 55 8.45 -2.63 -3.44
C ALA A 55 9.06 -2.56 -2.04
N ARG A 56 8.47 -1.72 -1.19
CA ARG A 56 9.00 -1.39 0.14
C ARG A 56 8.35 -2.16 1.26
N GLN A 57 7.04 -2.39 1.16
CA GLN A 57 6.23 -3.06 2.16
C GLN A 57 4.94 -3.58 1.55
N ILE A 58 4.38 -4.62 2.13
CA ILE A 58 3.09 -5.20 1.74
C ILE A 58 2.10 -5.01 2.88
N PHE A 59 0.89 -4.55 2.57
CA PHE A 59 -0.20 -4.51 3.53
C PHE A 59 -1.08 -5.75 3.33
N ARG A 60 -1.16 -6.59 4.36
CA ARG A 60 -2.06 -7.73 4.38
C ARG A 60 -3.31 -7.36 5.16
N LEU A 61 -4.46 -7.33 4.48
CA LEU A 61 -5.75 -7.02 5.06
C LEU A 61 -6.52 -8.30 5.35
N SER A 62 -6.86 -8.53 6.61
CA SER A 62 -7.82 -9.57 7.00
C SER A 62 -9.22 -8.97 6.97
N LEU A 63 -10.06 -9.43 6.03
CA LEU A 63 -11.39 -8.87 5.81
C LEU A 63 -12.34 -9.24 6.94
N GLU A 64 -13.06 -8.25 7.47
CA GLU A 64 -14.13 -8.41 8.44
C GLU A 64 -15.50 -8.09 7.83
N LEU A 65 -15.55 -7.15 6.89
CA LEU A 65 -16.79 -6.70 6.24
C LEU A 65 -16.52 -6.24 4.81
N VAL A 66 -17.40 -6.61 3.90
CA VAL A 66 -17.46 -6.07 2.54
C VAL A 66 -18.78 -5.35 2.37
N GLN A 67 -18.73 -4.10 1.93
CA GLN A 67 -19.90 -3.27 1.70
C GLN A 67 -19.89 -2.72 0.29
N THR A 68 -21.04 -2.76 -0.37
CA THR A 68 -21.25 -2.10 -1.66
C THR A 68 -22.29 -1.00 -1.53
N SER A 69 -22.15 0.03 -2.35
CA SER A 69 -23.12 1.11 -2.50
C SER A 69 -23.25 1.55 -3.95
N CYS A 70 -24.31 2.29 -4.28
CA CYS A 70 -24.68 2.58 -5.66
C CYS A 70 -23.64 3.36 -6.48
N GLY A 71 -22.83 4.20 -5.83
CA GLY A 71 -21.82 5.00 -6.53
C GLY A 71 -22.36 6.02 -7.53
N TYR A 72 -23.62 6.43 -7.43
CA TYR A 72 -24.28 7.29 -8.44
C TYR A 72 -23.63 8.67 -8.60
N ALA A 73 -22.94 9.15 -7.57
CA ALA A 73 -22.20 10.42 -7.63
C ALA A 73 -20.73 10.25 -8.02
N VAL A 74 -20.24 9.04 -8.25
CA VAL A 74 -18.88 8.81 -8.74
C VAL A 74 -18.79 9.27 -10.19
N PRO A 75 -17.85 10.18 -10.53
CA PRO A 75 -17.71 10.66 -11.90
C PRO A 75 -17.19 9.56 -12.82
N ARG A 76 -17.48 9.69 -14.10
CA ARG A 76 -16.97 8.79 -15.13
C ARG A 76 -15.63 9.30 -15.65
N TYR A 77 -14.65 8.37 -15.72
CA TYR A 77 -13.34 8.64 -16.31
C TYR A 77 -13.00 7.57 -17.34
N GLU A 78 -12.21 7.95 -18.32
CA GLU A 78 -11.58 7.05 -19.28
C GLU A 78 -10.10 6.89 -18.91
N LEU A 79 -9.67 5.65 -18.68
CA LEU A 79 -8.26 5.35 -18.41
C LEU A 79 -7.47 5.45 -19.72
N LYS A 80 -6.55 6.41 -19.81
CA LYS A 80 -5.67 6.58 -20.96
C LYS A 80 -4.39 5.75 -20.88
N GLY A 81 -4.00 5.31 -19.71
CA GLY A 81 -2.81 4.49 -19.49
C GLY A 81 -2.12 4.78 -18.17
N GLU A 82 -1.13 3.98 -17.87
CA GLU A 82 -0.28 4.14 -16.69
C GLU A 82 0.83 5.17 -16.94
N ARG A 83 1.24 5.87 -15.88
CA ARG A 83 2.41 6.76 -15.94
C ARG A 83 3.67 5.97 -15.67
N PRO A 84 4.67 5.97 -16.58
CA PRO A 84 5.92 5.25 -16.36
C PRO A 84 6.91 5.99 -15.45
N THR A 85 6.58 7.19 -14.99
CA THR A 85 7.50 8.10 -14.30
C THR A 85 8.14 7.50 -13.05
N LEU A 86 7.32 6.85 -12.20
CA LEU A 86 7.83 6.25 -10.96
C LEU A 86 8.75 5.05 -11.23
N ALA A 87 8.35 4.17 -12.15
CA ALA A 87 9.16 3.02 -12.54
C ALA A 87 10.51 3.46 -13.12
N SER A 88 10.50 4.44 -14.03
CA SER A 88 11.71 5.00 -14.63
C SER A 88 12.62 5.66 -13.59
N TRP A 89 12.06 6.36 -12.62
CA TRP A 89 12.80 6.94 -11.52
C TRP A 89 13.45 5.86 -10.64
N ALA A 90 12.69 4.81 -10.31
CA ALA A 90 13.17 3.69 -9.52
C ALA A 90 14.31 2.94 -10.21
N GLU A 91 14.18 2.67 -11.51
CA GLU A 91 15.24 2.05 -12.33
C GLU A 91 16.52 2.89 -12.35
N LYS A 92 16.40 4.21 -12.52
CA LYS A 92 17.56 5.12 -12.50
C LYS A 92 18.25 5.15 -11.16
N LYS A 93 17.51 5.08 -10.06
CA LYS A 93 18.07 5.01 -8.70
C LYS A 93 18.80 3.68 -8.47
N GLY A 94 18.30 2.60 -9.00
CA GLY A 94 18.74 1.25 -8.70
C GLY A 94 18.41 0.80 -7.28
N PRO A 95 18.60 -0.48 -6.95
CA PRO A 95 18.24 -1.02 -5.63
C PRO A 95 18.93 -0.30 -4.46
N GLU A 96 20.21 -0.01 -4.58
CA GLU A 96 20.99 0.69 -3.54
C GLU A 96 20.53 2.13 -3.36
N GLY A 97 20.30 2.85 -4.46
CA GLY A 97 19.81 4.23 -4.42
C GLY A 97 18.41 4.35 -3.85
N ILE A 98 17.55 3.36 -4.10
CA ILE A 98 16.20 3.29 -3.50
C ILE A 98 16.29 3.02 -2.00
N GLU A 99 17.13 2.09 -1.56
CA GLU A 99 17.31 1.83 -0.13
C GLU A 99 17.82 3.05 0.60
N GLN A 100 18.80 3.76 0.04
CA GLN A 100 19.31 5.02 0.60
C GLN A 100 18.20 6.05 0.70
N TYR A 101 17.39 6.23 -0.35
CA TYR A 101 16.24 7.14 -0.34
C TYR A 101 15.25 6.79 0.79
N TRP A 102 14.93 5.52 0.99
CA TRP A 102 14.04 5.09 2.06
C TRP A 102 14.62 5.39 3.46
N ARG A 103 15.93 5.20 3.64
CA ARG A 103 16.60 5.54 4.91
C ARG A 103 16.54 7.03 5.22
N GLU A 104 16.69 7.86 4.20
CA GLU A 104 16.65 9.31 4.35
C GLU A 104 15.23 9.86 4.54
N LYS A 105 14.23 9.29 3.87
CA LYS A 105 12.91 9.88 3.74
C LYS A 105 11.77 9.11 4.40
N ASN A 106 11.97 7.82 4.71
CA ASN A 106 10.85 6.95 5.10
C ASN A 106 11.02 6.25 6.47
N THR A 107 12.00 6.64 7.26
CA THR A 107 12.21 6.09 8.60
C THR A 107 11.34 6.74 9.67
N VAL A 108 10.87 7.95 9.40
CA VAL A 108 10.00 8.73 10.30
C VAL A 108 8.75 9.16 9.54
N SER A 109 7.59 9.02 10.17
CA SER A 109 6.31 9.47 9.62
C SER A 109 6.12 10.98 9.73
N LEU A 110 5.10 11.55 9.06
CA LEU A 110 4.81 12.98 9.12
C LEU A 110 4.52 13.49 10.54
N ASP A 111 4.00 12.64 11.41
CA ASP A 111 3.74 12.95 12.82
C ASP A 111 4.89 12.55 13.76
N GLY A 112 6.09 12.35 13.20
CA GLY A 112 7.33 12.16 13.95
C GLY A 112 7.52 10.77 14.56
N LYS A 113 6.72 9.77 14.18
CA LYS A 113 6.82 8.42 14.72
C LYS A 113 7.72 7.55 13.84
N PRO A 114 8.48 6.61 14.44
CA PRO A 114 9.26 5.66 13.66
C PRO A 114 8.34 4.76 12.81
N THR A 115 8.72 4.52 11.56
CA THR A 115 7.92 3.73 10.64
C THR A 115 8.14 2.22 10.77
N GLY A 116 9.24 1.79 11.38
CA GLY A 116 9.61 0.39 11.50
C GLY A 116 10.04 -0.25 10.18
N LEU A 117 10.42 0.56 9.19
CA LEU A 117 10.76 0.05 7.86
C LEU A 117 11.98 -0.87 7.86
N PHE A 118 13.04 -0.50 8.58
CA PHE A 118 14.29 -1.28 8.64
C PHE A 118 14.48 -2.01 9.95
N GLU A 119 13.84 -1.56 11.02
CA GLU A 119 13.98 -2.10 12.36
C GLU A 119 12.60 -2.33 12.97
N ALA A 120 12.45 -3.43 13.70
CA ALA A 120 11.23 -3.66 14.46
C ALA A 120 11.05 -2.56 15.51
N ILE A 121 9.81 -2.11 15.69
CA ILE A 121 9.44 -1.15 16.73
C ILE A 121 8.93 -1.95 17.92
N ASP A 122 9.60 -1.79 19.04
CA ASP A 122 9.20 -2.39 20.32
C ASP A 122 7.89 -1.78 20.85
#